data_a6fc76d734c24988657fd827bd9ea093
#
_entry.id   a6fc76d734c24988657fd827bd9ea093
#
_cell.length_a   1.000
_cell.length_b   1.000
_cell.length_c   1.000
_cell.angle_alpha   90.00
_cell.angle_beta   90.00
_cell.angle_gamma   90.00
#
_symmetry.space_group_name_H-M   'P 1'
#
loop_
_entity.id
_entity.type
_entity.pdbx_description
1 polymer ?
#
loop_
_entity_poly.entity_id
_entity_poly.type
_entity_poly.pdbx_seq_one_letter_code
_entity_poly.pdbx_strand_id
1 'polypeptide(L)'
;KAIEPRISNMGNVVKQRINQPGEMPTVGSLGGNMFAINKTNADGGFPGRISTRLPTAKASTEDAMTGDLIVGLEEMKLEPTLYEFNVNITKDYPNMLTVSNETVDETAERFIEHLKDNLLYLHDKVPDATRARSQKWYDGARVITDNWSAEYKVPDTSIAGALAALSPQKDWYQNVSLAQRVLDVAIKQKDFKFANEMEQTFKSLPSLNKPKYEPLLNLIKGKSYSEIVDDDPAVQATLRGLFVRLYDQTYNKSDYRIVGPEGDFLDVATNADGSASKAAWGSLNEIGKAVASIDANGDVTTISKLMGERHKVRNFYNNIYSPNALFGDVTIDTHAVAGALLRPLSGNSLEVDHNFKNMSVKGRGTTKGSSVSGISGNYGLYAEAYRRAAAERGILPRQMQSITWEAVRGLFTDKFKQSAKNVADIDAIWQRYKSGEIDLNETRRLVDERAGGIDPPSWE
;
A
#
# COMPACT_ATOMS: atom_id res chain seq x y z
N LYS A 1 -7.74 2.74 -29.78
CA LYS A 1 -8.41 3.94 -30.37
C LYS A 1 -9.76 4.30 -29.70
N ALA A 2 -10.50 3.34 -29.16
CA ALA A 2 -11.78 3.62 -28.47
C ALA A 2 -11.62 4.05 -27.00
N ILE A 3 -10.44 4.00 -26.46
CA ILE A 3 -10.16 4.29 -25.03
C ILE A 3 -9.89 5.78 -24.82
N GLU A 4 -9.21 6.45 -25.74
CA GLU A 4 -8.87 7.87 -25.61
C GLU A 4 -10.06 8.81 -25.42
N PRO A 5 -11.17 8.71 -26.14
CA PRO A 5 -12.33 9.60 -25.91
C PRO A 5 -13.01 9.38 -24.56
N ARG A 6 -12.96 8.15 -24.00
CA ARG A 6 -13.57 7.84 -22.70
C ARG A 6 -12.73 8.31 -21.53
N ILE A 7 -11.43 8.26 -21.67
CA ILE A 7 -10.46 8.74 -20.69
C ILE A 7 -10.54 10.27 -20.58
N SER A 8 -10.60 10.95 -21.72
CA SER A 8 -10.81 12.40 -21.81
C SER A 8 -12.12 12.84 -21.14
N ASN A 9 -13.20 12.06 -21.32
CA ASN A 9 -14.48 12.35 -20.68
C ASN A 9 -14.47 12.15 -19.16
N MET A 10 -13.70 11.17 -18.66
CA MET A 10 -13.54 10.95 -17.22
C MET A 10 -12.78 12.10 -16.55
N GLY A 11 -11.68 12.53 -17.14
CA GLY A 11 -10.93 13.70 -16.67
C GLY A 11 -11.78 14.96 -16.64
N ASN A 12 -12.63 15.18 -17.64
CA ASN A 12 -13.53 16.32 -17.69
C ASN A 12 -14.66 16.24 -16.66
N VAL A 13 -15.23 15.08 -16.39
CA VAL A 13 -16.24 14.89 -15.35
C VAL A 13 -15.66 15.14 -13.97
N VAL A 14 -14.45 14.67 -13.71
CA VAL A 14 -13.75 14.90 -12.44
C VAL A 14 -13.41 16.38 -12.28
N LYS A 15 -12.85 17.01 -13.32
CA LYS A 15 -12.55 18.46 -13.30
C LYS A 15 -13.80 19.34 -13.08
N GLN A 16 -14.91 19.00 -13.69
CA GLN A 16 -16.16 19.76 -13.50
C GLN A 16 -16.69 19.65 -12.06
N ARG A 17 -16.44 18.53 -11.36
CA ARG A 17 -16.92 18.33 -9.98
C ARG A 17 -16.00 18.88 -8.91
N ILE A 18 -14.70 18.90 -9.16
CA ILE A 18 -13.71 19.52 -8.26
C ILE A 18 -13.91 21.03 -8.14
N ASN A 19 -14.40 21.68 -9.21
CA ASN A 19 -14.65 23.11 -9.26
C ASN A 19 -15.98 23.57 -8.67
N GLN A 20 -16.80 22.64 -8.12
CA GLN A 20 -18.06 23.00 -7.45
C GLN A 20 -17.90 22.80 -5.93
N PRO A 21 -17.78 23.88 -5.16
CA PRO A 21 -17.74 23.77 -3.70
C PRO A 21 -19.07 23.25 -3.16
N GLY A 22 -19.05 22.11 -2.50
CA GLY A 22 -20.17 21.67 -1.65
C GLY A 22 -20.82 20.34 -1.97
N GLU A 23 -20.61 19.72 -3.14
CA GLU A 23 -21.12 18.38 -3.41
C GLU A 23 -19.99 17.38 -3.59
N MET A 24 -19.80 16.52 -2.63
CA MET A 24 -19.03 15.30 -2.86
C MET A 24 -19.79 14.44 -3.87
N PRO A 25 -19.20 14.08 -5.01
CA PRO A 25 -19.85 13.16 -5.93
C PRO A 25 -20.05 11.84 -5.20
N THR A 26 -21.23 11.27 -5.32
CA THR A 26 -21.46 9.91 -4.82
C THR A 26 -20.48 8.97 -5.53
N VAL A 27 -19.78 8.18 -4.76
CA VAL A 27 -18.74 7.24 -5.26
C VAL A 27 -19.33 6.32 -6.34
N GLY A 28 -20.63 6.01 -6.29
CA GLY A 28 -21.34 5.26 -7.32
C GLY A 28 -21.30 5.90 -8.71
N SER A 29 -21.26 7.24 -8.81
CA SER A 29 -21.15 7.93 -10.09
C SER A 29 -19.74 7.96 -10.66
N LEU A 30 -18.72 7.81 -9.82
CA LEU A 30 -17.34 7.64 -10.24
C LEU A 30 -17.02 6.17 -10.55
N GLY A 31 -17.50 5.25 -9.74
CA GLY A 31 -17.36 3.82 -9.94
C GLY A 31 -17.89 3.34 -11.28
N GLY A 32 -19.10 3.76 -11.65
CA GLY A 32 -19.70 3.39 -12.92
C GLY A 32 -18.87 3.79 -14.16
N ASN A 33 -18.17 4.91 -14.08
CA ASN A 33 -17.33 5.38 -15.17
C ASN A 33 -15.91 4.83 -15.15
N MET A 34 -15.39 4.48 -13.98
CA MET A 34 -14.04 3.92 -13.84
C MET A 34 -13.97 2.46 -14.30
N PHE A 35 -15.09 1.74 -14.23
CA PHE A 35 -15.18 0.32 -14.52
C PHE A 35 -16.04 -0.02 -15.73
N ALA A 36 -16.72 0.96 -16.30
CA ALA A 36 -17.44 0.81 -17.58
C ALA A 36 -16.50 0.48 -18.75
N ILE A 37 -15.26 0.29 -18.45
CA ILE A 37 -14.21 0.12 -19.43
C ILE A 37 -14.43 -1.19 -20.09
N ASN A 38 -15.34 -1.83 -20.27
CA ASN A 38 -15.29 -3.00 -21.10
C ASN A 38 -16.51 -3.90 -21.08
N LYS A 39 -17.63 -3.31 -20.88
CA LYS A 39 -18.85 -4.03 -21.21
C LYS A 39 -19.07 -4.23 -22.73
N THR A 40 -18.04 -4.03 -23.52
CA THR A 40 -18.19 -3.99 -24.98
C THR A 40 -17.21 -4.83 -25.78
N ASN A 41 -16.58 -5.82 -25.21
CA ASN A 41 -15.94 -6.82 -26.04
C ASN A 41 -16.98 -7.84 -26.49
N ALA A 42 -17.26 -7.85 -27.79
CA ALA A 42 -18.26 -8.70 -28.43
C ALA A 42 -17.96 -10.21 -28.33
N ASP A 43 -16.89 -10.60 -27.68
CA ASP A 43 -16.39 -11.97 -27.67
C ASP A 43 -16.48 -12.68 -26.31
N GLY A 44 -17.26 -12.16 -25.37
CA GLY A 44 -17.55 -12.87 -24.10
C GLY A 44 -16.37 -13.02 -23.13
N GLY A 45 -15.30 -12.31 -23.37
CA GLY A 45 -14.16 -12.23 -22.44
C GLY A 45 -14.46 -11.29 -21.27
N PHE A 46 -13.67 -11.40 -20.21
CA PHE A 46 -13.75 -10.51 -19.07
C PHE A 46 -13.82 -9.07 -19.57
N PRO A 47 -14.84 -8.34 -19.18
CA PRO A 47 -15.06 -7.01 -19.75
C PRO A 47 -13.96 -6.07 -19.32
N GLY A 48 -12.86 -6.56 -19.00
CA GLY A 48 -11.92 -5.87 -18.86
C GLY A 48 -10.95 -5.75 -17.87
N ARG A 49 -10.39 -4.83 -17.85
CA ARG A 49 -9.26 -4.46 -17.11
C ARG A 49 -9.77 -3.74 -15.90
N ILE A 50 -9.81 -4.45 -14.81
CA ILE A 50 -9.89 -3.81 -13.52
C ILE A 50 -8.53 -3.16 -13.31
N SER A 51 -8.41 -1.91 -13.74
CA SER A 51 -7.24 -1.12 -13.48
C SER A 51 -7.42 -0.36 -12.18
N THR A 52 -6.46 -0.48 -11.30
CA THR A 52 -6.36 0.34 -10.11
C THR A 52 -5.80 1.72 -10.41
N ARG A 53 -5.51 2.01 -11.69
CA ARG A 53 -4.88 3.23 -12.14
C ARG A 53 -5.80 4.03 -13.02
N LEU A 54 -5.80 5.30 -12.79
CA LEU A 54 -6.34 6.27 -13.72
C LEU A 54 -5.25 6.67 -14.73
N PRO A 55 -5.62 6.97 -15.96
CA PRO A 55 -4.65 7.47 -16.92
C PRO A 55 -4.13 8.82 -16.45
N THR A 56 -2.85 9.01 -16.58
CA THR A 56 -2.28 10.34 -16.48
C THR A 56 -2.48 11.10 -17.78
N ALA A 57 -3.19 12.18 -17.69
CA ALA A 57 -2.78 13.32 -18.48
C ALA A 57 -1.42 13.83 -17.94
N LYS A 58 -0.61 14.52 -18.72
CA LYS A 58 0.58 15.23 -18.20
C LYS A 58 0.14 15.98 -16.94
N ALA A 59 0.72 15.64 -15.78
CA ALA A 59 0.34 16.23 -14.53
C ALA A 59 0.46 17.76 -14.64
N SER A 60 -0.66 18.41 -14.68
CA SER A 60 -0.73 19.85 -14.39
C SER A 60 -0.62 20.03 -12.87
N THR A 61 -0.41 21.24 -12.40
CA THR A 61 -0.42 21.55 -10.97
C THR A 61 -1.77 21.12 -10.33
N GLU A 62 -2.86 21.19 -11.08
CA GLU A 62 -4.18 20.71 -10.66
C GLU A 62 -4.26 19.18 -10.59
N ASP A 63 -3.66 18.47 -11.55
CA ASP A 63 -3.60 17.02 -11.56
C ASP A 63 -2.75 16.51 -10.39
N ALA A 64 -1.70 17.22 -10.02
CA ALA A 64 -0.92 16.92 -8.83
C ALA A 64 -1.76 17.10 -7.55
N MET A 65 -2.59 18.13 -7.48
CA MET A 65 -3.51 18.33 -6.34
C MET A 65 -4.62 17.29 -6.25
N THR A 66 -4.94 16.61 -7.34
CA THR A 66 -5.92 15.53 -7.36
C THR A 66 -5.32 14.14 -7.15
N GLY A 67 -4.01 14.04 -6.92
CA GLY A 67 -3.31 12.78 -6.72
C GLY A 67 -3.10 11.99 -8.01
N ASP A 68 -3.39 12.57 -9.15
CA ASP A 68 -3.25 11.90 -10.44
C ASP A 68 -1.81 11.95 -10.97
N LEU A 69 -0.94 11.25 -10.26
CA LEU A 69 0.45 11.04 -10.67
C LEU A 69 0.64 9.71 -11.38
N ILE A 70 -0.42 9.16 -11.90
CA ILE A 70 -0.43 7.83 -12.47
C ILE A 70 -0.10 7.90 -13.94
N VAL A 71 0.97 7.26 -14.32
CA VAL A 71 1.41 7.14 -15.71
C VAL A 71 0.61 6.03 -16.39
N GLY A 72 -0.40 6.41 -17.14
CA GLY A 72 -1.03 5.59 -18.18
C GLY A 72 -1.61 4.24 -17.74
N LEU A 73 -2.71 3.89 -18.34
CA LEU A 73 -3.23 2.52 -18.33
C LEU A 73 -2.43 1.70 -19.33
N GLU A 74 -1.54 0.85 -18.85
CA GLU A 74 -1.00 -0.20 -19.69
C GLU A 74 -2.06 -1.29 -19.88
N GLU A 75 -2.25 -1.69 -21.10
CA GLU A 75 -3.11 -2.80 -21.44
C GLU A 75 -2.51 -4.11 -20.96
N MET A 76 -3.15 -4.73 -19.97
CA MET A 76 -2.84 -6.09 -19.56
C MET A 76 -3.42 -7.10 -20.55
N LYS A 77 -2.60 -8.06 -20.97
CA LYS A 77 -3.10 -9.33 -21.47
C LYS A 77 -3.50 -10.17 -20.25
N LEU A 78 -4.76 -10.12 -19.90
CA LEU A 78 -5.28 -10.73 -18.67
C LEU A 78 -5.64 -12.21 -18.83
N GLU A 79 -5.78 -12.71 -20.04
CA GLU A 79 -6.32 -14.05 -20.31
C GLU A 79 -5.63 -15.18 -19.52
N PRO A 80 -4.29 -15.34 -19.54
CA PRO A 80 -3.67 -16.37 -18.71
C PRO A 80 -3.82 -16.10 -17.20
N THR A 81 -3.75 -14.86 -16.79
CA THR A 81 -3.88 -14.46 -15.38
C THR A 81 -5.30 -14.72 -14.86
N LEU A 82 -6.32 -14.50 -15.70
CA LEU A 82 -7.72 -14.74 -15.34
C LEU A 82 -8.04 -16.23 -15.23
N TYR A 83 -7.47 -17.05 -16.10
CA TYR A 83 -7.59 -18.50 -15.99
C TYR A 83 -6.94 -19.00 -14.69
N GLU A 84 -5.72 -18.57 -14.41
CA GLU A 84 -5.01 -18.92 -13.17
C GLU A 84 -5.75 -18.38 -11.93
N PHE A 85 -6.35 -17.19 -12.02
CA PHE A 85 -7.21 -16.64 -10.98
C PHE A 85 -8.38 -17.56 -10.66
N ASN A 86 -9.16 -17.97 -11.65
CA ASN A 86 -10.32 -18.84 -11.43
C ASN A 86 -9.90 -20.14 -10.72
N VAL A 87 -8.87 -20.82 -11.23
CA VAL A 87 -8.38 -22.08 -10.66
C VAL A 87 -7.91 -21.89 -9.21
N ASN A 88 -7.15 -20.85 -8.92
CA ASN A 88 -6.60 -20.63 -7.58
C ASN A 88 -7.68 -20.17 -6.59
N ILE A 89 -8.55 -19.23 -6.98
CA ILE A 89 -9.59 -18.70 -6.10
C ILE A 89 -10.59 -19.76 -5.69
N THR A 90 -11.08 -20.54 -6.62
CA THR A 90 -12.11 -21.54 -6.32
C THR A 90 -11.55 -22.79 -5.65
N LYS A 91 -10.30 -23.14 -5.95
CA LYS A 91 -9.64 -24.31 -5.38
C LYS A 91 -9.03 -24.04 -4.01
N ASP A 92 -8.20 -23.01 -3.93
CA ASP A 92 -7.28 -22.82 -2.81
C ASP A 92 -7.82 -21.88 -1.73
N TYR A 93 -8.80 -21.04 -2.05
CA TYR A 93 -9.37 -20.11 -1.07
C TYR A 93 -10.55 -20.75 -0.35
N PRO A 94 -10.48 -20.89 0.99
CA PRO A 94 -11.61 -21.43 1.76
C PRO A 94 -12.83 -20.51 1.71
N ASN A 95 -12.64 -19.22 1.43
CA ASN A 95 -13.70 -18.23 1.31
C ASN A 95 -14.60 -18.40 0.09
N MET A 96 -14.16 -19.12 -0.95
CA MET A 96 -14.84 -19.14 -2.23
C MET A 96 -15.50 -20.48 -2.51
N LEU A 97 -16.81 -20.44 -2.68
CA LEU A 97 -17.59 -21.58 -3.17
C LEU A 97 -17.17 -21.93 -4.59
N THR A 98 -17.16 -23.22 -4.91
CA THR A 98 -17.06 -23.69 -6.29
C THR A 98 -18.47 -23.71 -6.89
N VAL A 99 -18.65 -23.00 -8.00
CA VAL A 99 -19.91 -22.95 -8.74
C VAL A 99 -19.68 -23.59 -10.09
N SER A 100 -20.52 -24.57 -10.43
CA SER A 100 -20.43 -25.29 -11.71
C SER A 100 -20.80 -24.37 -12.87
N ASN A 101 -20.04 -24.44 -13.96
CA ASN A 101 -20.25 -23.68 -15.19
C ASN A 101 -20.12 -22.14 -15.05
N GLU A 102 -19.54 -21.67 -13.96
CA GLU A 102 -19.25 -20.25 -13.79
C GLU A 102 -18.09 -19.82 -14.70
N THR A 103 -18.25 -18.75 -15.42
CA THR A 103 -17.17 -18.12 -16.19
C THR A 103 -16.15 -17.45 -15.27
N VAL A 104 -14.98 -17.12 -15.82
CA VAL A 104 -13.95 -16.38 -15.07
C VAL A 104 -14.48 -15.03 -14.61
N ASP A 105 -15.27 -14.37 -15.45
CA ASP A 105 -15.87 -13.07 -15.16
C ASP A 105 -16.87 -13.14 -14.01
N GLU A 106 -17.75 -14.13 -14.04
CA GLU A 106 -18.71 -14.37 -12.97
C GLU A 106 -18.01 -14.73 -11.66
N THR A 107 -16.95 -15.53 -11.72
CA THR A 107 -16.12 -15.84 -10.54
C THR A 107 -15.48 -14.57 -9.98
N ALA A 108 -14.91 -13.72 -10.84
CA ALA A 108 -14.27 -12.47 -10.42
C ALA A 108 -15.29 -11.50 -9.81
N GLU A 109 -16.47 -11.37 -10.41
CA GLU A 109 -17.54 -10.50 -9.89
C GLU A 109 -18.03 -11.01 -8.53
N ARG A 110 -18.27 -12.30 -8.39
CA ARG A 110 -18.67 -12.93 -7.12
C ARG A 110 -17.57 -12.79 -6.06
N PHE A 111 -16.30 -12.86 -6.46
CA PHE A 111 -15.18 -12.61 -5.56
C PHE A 111 -15.16 -11.16 -5.06
N ILE A 112 -15.32 -10.18 -5.96
CA ILE A 112 -15.40 -8.76 -5.60
C ILE A 112 -16.54 -8.51 -4.62
N GLU A 113 -17.73 -9.04 -4.88
CA GLU A 113 -18.89 -8.89 -4.00
C GLU A 113 -18.65 -9.53 -2.63
N HIS A 114 -18.05 -10.73 -2.60
CA HIS A 114 -17.68 -11.38 -1.35
C HIS A 114 -16.70 -10.54 -0.51
N LEU A 115 -15.67 -9.99 -1.14
CA LEU A 115 -14.71 -9.09 -0.48
C LEU A 115 -15.40 -7.81 0.01
N LYS A 116 -16.22 -7.20 -0.83
CA LYS A 116 -16.99 -6.00 -0.49
C LYS A 116 -17.83 -6.20 0.77
N ASP A 117 -18.57 -7.28 0.80
CA ASP A 117 -19.45 -7.59 1.94
C ASP A 117 -18.69 -7.84 3.23
N ASN A 118 -17.50 -8.45 3.18
CA ASN A 118 -16.63 -8.60 4.35
C ASN A 118 -16.11 -7.24 4.83
N LEU A 119 -15.76 -6.34 3.92
CA LEU A 119 -15.33 -4.99 4.26
C LEU A 119 -16.45 -4.18 4.91
N LEU A 120 -17.68 -4.30 4.40
CA LEU A 120 -18.85 -3.69 5.00
C LEU A 120 -19.13 -4.22 6.41
N TYR A 121 -19.00 -5.56 6.58
CA TYR A 121 -19.12 -6.18 7.90
C TYR A 121 -18.11 -5.61 8.90
N LEU A 122 -16.83 -5.53 8.52
CA LEU A 122 -15.78 -4.94 9.37
C LEU A 122 -16.05 -3.47 9.68
N HIS A 123 -16.38 -2.69 8.65
CA HIS A 123 -16.70 -1.26 8.80
C HIS A 123 -17.82 -1.04 9.80
N ASP A 124 -18.89 -1.82 9.72
CA ASP A 124 -20.08 -1.65 10.55
C ASP A 124 -19.88 -2.16 12.00
N LYS A 125 -18.89 -3.03 12.21
CA LYS A 125 -18.49 -3.50 13.55
C LYS A 125 -17.60 -2.54 14.31
N VAL A 126 -16.90 -1.65 13.61
CA VAL A 126 -16.05 -0.64 14.26
C VAL A 126 -16.91 0.39 14.98
N PRO A 127 -16.65 0.71 16.26
CA PRO A 127 -17.36 1.77 16.97
C PRO A 127 -17.28 3.11 16.24
N ASP A 128 -18.34 3.93 16.32
CA ASP A 128 -18.44 5.19 15.58
C ASP A 128 -17.25 6.13 15.86
N ALA A 129 -16.83 6.25 17.11
CA ALA A 129 -15.69 7.09 17.49
C ALA A 129 -14.38 6.61 16.84
N THR A 130 -14.15 5.30 16.86
CA THR A 130 -12.97 4.69 16.21
C THR A 130 -13.05 4.88 14.70
N ARG A 131 -14.22 4.66 14.10
CA ARG A 131 -14.43 4.84 12.66
C ARG A 131 -14.16 6.29 12.22
N ALA A 132 -14.71 7.27 12.93
CA ALA A 132 -14.49 8.70 12.66
C ALA A 132 -13.01 9.09 12.75
N ARG A 133 -12.28 8.49 13.69
CA ARG A 133 -10.84 8.69 13.85
C ARG A 133 -10.03 7.99 12.76
N SER A 134 -10.33 6.73 12.48
CA SER A 134 -9.61 5.92 11.49
C SER A 134 -9.67 6.48 10.07
N GLN A 135 -10.70 7.24 9.74
CA GLN A 135 -10.80 7.94 8.46
C GLN A 135 -9.67 8.94 8.22
N LYS A 136 -9.01 9.41 9.29
CA LYS A 136 -8.03 10.49 9.24
C LYS A 136 -6.60 10.06 8.96
N TRP A 137 -6.30 8.76 8.88
CA TRP A 137 -4.93 8.27 8.74
C TRP A 137 -4.15 8.90 7.58
N TYR A 138 -4.77 9.06 6.42
CA TYR A 138 -4.13 9.70 5.28
C TYR A 138 -4.10 11.22 5.40
N ASP A 139 -5.09 11.81 6.06
CA ASP A 139 -5.08 13.25 6.38
C ASP A 139 -3.92 13.56 7.35
N GLY A 140 -3.72 12.73 8.37
CA GLY A 140 -2.57 12.83 9.26
C GLY A 140 -1.23 12.62 8.57
N ALA A 141 -1.16 11.68 7.62
CA ALA A 141 0.02 11.51 6.79
C ALA A 141 0.32 12.76 5.95
N ARG A 142 -0.71 13.43 5.45
CA ARG A 142 -0.58 14.72 4.75
C ARG A 142 -0.09 15.82 5.69
N VAL A 143 -0.63 15.90 6.91
CA VAL A 143 -0.18 16.85 7.93
C VAL A 143 1.32 16.70 8.24
N ILE A 144 1.79 15.44 8.39
CA ILE A 144 3.24 15.17 8.57
C ILE A 144 4.02 15.70 7.37
N THR A 145 3.56 15.41 6.16
CA THR A 145 4.23 15.84 4.92
C THR A 145 4.33 17.35 4.85
N ASP A 146 3.26 18.08 5.16
CA ASP A 146 3.22 19.54 5.16
C ASP A 146 4.14 20.14 6.24
N ASN A 147 4.09 19.63 7.45
CA ASN A 147 4.95 20.05 8.56
C ASN A 147 6.43 19.85 8.22
N TRP A 148 6.79 18.70 7.69
CA TRP A 148 8.18 18.41 7.29
C TRP A 148 8.60 19.24 6.06
N SER A 149 7.69 19.52 5.14
CA SER A 149 7.98 20.44 4.04
C SER A 149 8.37 21.81 4.55
N ALA A 150 7.65 22.32 5.53
CA ALA A 150 7.97 23.59 6.17
C ALA A 150 9.28 23.55 6.99
N GLU A 151 9.54 22.46 7.72
CA GLU A 151 10.71 22.28 8.57
C GLU A 151 12.01 22.10 7.75
N TYR A 152 12.00 21.14 6.83
CA TYR A 152 13.20 20.75 6.06
C TYR A 152 13.41 21.58 4.80
N LYS A 153 12.44 22.38 4.40
CA LYS A 153 12.45 23.14 3.12
C LYS A 153 12.56 22.23 1.91
N VAL A 154 11.91 21.07 1.99
CA VAL A 154 11.80 20.07 0.92
C VAL A 154 10.35 20.06 0.43
N PRO A 155 10.09 20.01 -0.89
CA PRO A 155 8.74 19.95 -1.40
C PRO A 155 7.96 18.74 -0.85
N ASP A 156 6.69 18.95 -0.56
CA ASP A 156 5.78 17.94 0.00
C ASP A 156 5.67 16.69 -0.86
N THR A 157 5.67 16.83 -2.18
CA THR A 157 5.71 15.71 -3.14
C THR A 157 6.93 14.83 -2.94
N SER A 158 8.10 15.42 -2.69
CA SER A 158 9.34 14.69 -2.41
C SER A 158 9.27 13.91 -1.10
N ILE A 159 8.67 14.50 -0.07
CA ILE A 159 8.48 13.86 1.24
C ILE A 159 7.48 12.71 1.13
N ALA A 160 6.36 12.91 0.44
CA ALA A 160 5.39 11.84 0.17
C ALA A 160 6.04 10.69 -0.61
N GLY A 161 6.90 10.99 -1.58
CA GLY A 161 7.69 10.01 -2.31
C GLY A 161 8.65 9.22 -1.41
N ALA A 162 9.33 9.87 -0.49
CA ALA A 162 10.23 9.23 0.47
C ALA A 162 9.46 8.29 1.43
N LEU A 163 8.33 8.76 1.97
CA LEU A 163 7.42 7.93 2.79
C LEU A 163 6.96 6.68 2.03
N ALA A 164 6.48 6.87 0.80
CA ALA A 164 5.99 5.75 -0.01
C ALA A 164 7.10 4.76 -0.37
N ALA A 165 8.29 5.22 -0.73
CA ALA A 165 9.44 4.38 -1.07
C ALA A 165 9.90 3.48 0.09
N LEU A 166 9.76 3.94 1.33
CA LEU A 166 10.17 3.21 2.53
C LEU A 166 9.07 2.30 3.12
N SER A 167 7.87 2.31 2.54
CA SER A 167 6.72 1.55 3.06
C SER A 167 6.78 0.02 2.90
N PRO A 168 7.57 -0.61 2.02
CA PRO A 168 7.58 -2.05 1.90
C PRO A 168 8.01 -2.75 3.20
N GLN A 169 7.20 -3.69 3.68
CA GLN A 169 7.44 -4.48 4.88
C GLN A 169 7.65 -3.66 6.17
N LYS A 170 7.06 -2.48 6.23
CA LYS A 170 7.07 -1.61 7.42
C LYS A 170 5.65 -1.34 7.88
N ASP A 171 5.47 -1.26 9.20
CA ASP A 171 4.30 -0.61 9.78
C ASP A 171 4.40 0.91 9.59
N TRP A 172 3.29 1.60 9.77
CA TRP A 172 3.20 3.04 9.54
C TRP A 172 4.16 3.84 10.42
N TYR A 173 4.26 3.50 11.71
CA TYR A 173 5.08 4.24 12.66
C TYR A 173 6.56 4.13 12.34
N GLN A 174 6.99 2.92 12.01
CA GLN A 174 8.36 2.66 11.58
C GLN A 174 8.65 3.35 10.25
N ASN A 175 7.70 3.34 9.32
CA ASN A 175 7.82 4.02 8.02
C ASN A 175 8.05 5.52 8.19
N VAL A 176 7.25 6.19 9.02
CA VAL A 176 7.40 7.63 9.33
C VAL A 176 8.77 7.89 9.96
N SER A 177 9.18 7.10 10.95
CA SER A 177 10.49 7.25 11.58
C SER A 177 11.64 7.13 10.58
N LEU A 178 11.60 6.14 9.70
CA LEU A 178 12.65 5.95 8.69
C LEU A 178 12.71 7.11 7.70
N ALA A 179 11.56 7.64 7.26
CA ALA A 179 11.51 8.79 6.37
C ALA A 179 12.09 10.05 7.03
N GLN A 180 11.77 10.29 8.30
CA GLN A 180 12.35 11.39 9.06
C GLN A 180 13.87 11.29 9.16
N ARG A 181 14.40 10.08 9.43
CA ARG A 181 15.85 9.82 9.49
C ARG A 181 16.54 10.10 8.16
N VAL A 182 15.92 9.77 7.04
CA VAL A 182 16.44 10.13 5.71
C VAL A 182 16.50 11.65 5.56
N LEU A 183 15.43 12.37 5.91
CA LEU A 183 15.39 13.84 5.85
C LEU A 183 16.43 14.49 6.77
N ASP A 184 16.55 14.01 8.01
CA ASP A 184 17.54 14.52 8.96
C ASP A 184 18.97 14.43 8.40
N VAL A 185 19.32 13.28 7.84
CA VAL A 185 20.68 13.10 7.28
C VAL A 185 20.87 13.90 6.00
N ALA A 186 19.89 13.85 5.08
CA ALA A 186 19.99 14.50 3.78
C ALA A 186 20.02 16.04 3.87
N ILE A 187 19.39 16.60 4.90
CA ILE A 187 19.23 18.06 5.03
C ILE A 187 20.05 18.63 6.20
N LYS A 188 19.86 18.07 7.41
CA LYS A 188 20.51 18.63 8.62
C LYS A 188 21.95 18.16 8.81
N GLN A 189 22.28 16.94 8.33
CA GLN A 189 23.60 16.32 8.49
C GLN A 189 24.35 16.15 7.17
N LYS A 190 23.93 16.85 6.13
CA LYS A 190 24.46 16.70 4.76
C LYS A 190 25.96 16.91 4.62
N ASP A 191 26.57 17.71 5.52
CA ASP A 191 28.00 18.05 5.50
C ASP A 191 28.83 17.24 6.51
N PHE A 192 28.19 16.32 7.25
CA PHE A 192 28.87 15.39 8.13
C PHE A 192 29.74 14.44 7.31
N LYS A 193 31.03 14.32 7.68
CA LYS A 193 31.98 13.47 6.97
C LYS A 193 31.86 12.00 7.42
N PHE A 194 31.97 11.09 6.47
CA PHE A 194 32.04 9.66 6.75
C PHE A 194 33.18 9.39 7.73
N ALA A 195 32.88 8.74 8.86
CA ALA A 195 33.80 8.48 9.94
C ALA A 195 34.09 6.97 10.11
N ASN A 196 35.14 6.65 10.81
CA ASN A 196 35.56 5.25 11.03
C ASN A 196 34.50 4.42 11.75
N GLU A 197 33.72 5.03 12.62
CA GLU A 197 32.60 4.38 13.34
C GLU A 197 31.53 3.88 12.38
N MET A 198 31.28 4.61 11.30
CA MET A 198 30.36 4.17 10.24
C MET A 198 30.88 2.95 9.48
N GLU A 199 32.22 2.86 9.28
CA GLU A 199 32.82 1.66 8.70
C GLU A 199 32.73 0.46 9.65
N GLN A 200 32.88 0.68 10.94
CA GLN A 200 32.72 -0.38 11.96
C GLN A 200 31.25 -0.85 11.98
N THR A 201 30.30 0.08 11.90
CA THR A 201 28.87 -0.24 11.78
C THR A 201 28.60 -1.08 10.53
N PHE A 202 29.16 -0.71 9.37
CA PHE A 202 29.01 -1.50 8.15
C PHE A 202 29.47 -2.95 8.35
N LYS A 203 30.64 -3.14 8.94
CA LYS A 203 31.23 -4.47 9.21
C LYS A 203 30.42 -5.29 10.23
N SER A 204 29.74 -4.63 11.15
CA SER A 204 28.92 -5.27 12.18
C SER A 204 27.53 -5.71 11.68
N LEU A 205 27.07 -5.20 10.53
CA LEU A 205 25.72 -5.44 9.99
C LEU A 205 25.74 -6.56 8.93
N PRO A 206 25.26 -7.79 9.25
CA PRO A 206 25.25 -8.90 8.28
C PRO A 206 24.48 -8.61 6.99
N SER A 207 23.52 -7.69 7.06
CA SER A 207 22.75 -7.27 5.88
C SER A 207 23.56 -6.41 4.90
N LEU A 208 24.58 -5.69 5.38
CA LEU A 208 25.45 -4.82 4.59
C LEU A 208 26.85 -5.39 4.40
N ASN A 209 27.38 -6.12 5.36
CA ASN A 209 28.71 -6.74 5.27
C ASN A 209 28.71 -7.91 4.27
N LYS A 210 28.64 -7.56 3.00
CA LYS A 210 28.60 -8.49 1.86
C LYS A 210 29.53 -7.97 0.77
N PRO A 211 30.26 -8.87 0.05
CA PRO A 211 31.22 -8.46 -0.99
C PRO A 211 30.62 -7.49 -2.03
N LYS A 212 29.34 -7.63 -2.36
CA LYS A 212 28.69 -6.76 -3.34
C LYS A 212 28.49 -5.30 -2.88
N TYR A 213 28.58 -5.00 -1.58
CA TYR A 213 28.41 -3.66 -1.04
C TYR A 213 29.73 -2.97 -0.67
N GLU A 214 30.83 -3.73 -0.61
CA GLU A 214 32.13 -3.17 -0.31
C GLU A 214 32.62 -2.11 -1.32
N PRO A 215 32.42 -2.28 -2.64
CA PRO A 215 32.72 -1.22 -3.59
C PRO A 215 31.93 0.08 -3.31
N LEU A 216 30.66 -0.02 -2.92
CA LEU A 216 29.83 1.15 -2.59
C LEU A 216 30.37 1.86 -1.34
N LEU A 217 30.77 1.10 -0.32
CA LEU A 217 31.39 1.65 0.88
C LEU A 217 32.64 2.46 0.53
N ASN A 218 33.51 1.92 -0.31
CA ASN A 218 34.75 2.58 -0.69
C ASN A 218 34.53 3.90 -1.43
N LEU A 219 33.42 4.03 -2.19
CA LEU A 219 33.07 5.25 -2.90
C LEU A 219 32.59 6.38 -1.99
N ILE A 220 32.11 6.07 -0.77
CA ILE A 220 31.59 7.06 0.17
C ILE A 220 32.55 7.38 1.33
N LYS A 221 33.62 6.59 1.53
CA LYS A 221 34.59 6.85 2.59
C LYS A 221 35.20 8.27 2.50
N GLY A 222 35.20 8.95 3.62
CA GLY A 222 35.75 10.31 3.76
C GLY A 222 34.90 11.40 3.14
N LYS A 223 33.82 11.06 2.45
CA LYS A 223 32.87 12.03 1.87
C LYS A 223 31.75 12.36 2.86
N SER A 224 31.14 13.53 2.68
CA SER A 224 29.84 13.85 3.29
C SER A 224 28.70 13.45 2.34
N TYR A 225 27.47 13.48 2.85
CA TYR A 225 26.28 13.22 2.02
C TYR A 225 26.24 14.17 0.79
N SER A 226 26.54 15.46 0.98
CA SER A 226 26.55 16.46 -0.09
C SER A 226 27.68 16.25 -1.12
N GLU A 227 28.81 15.64 -0.72
CA GLU A 227 29.93 15.33 -1.62
C GLU A 227 29.76 14.01 -2.39
N ILE A 228 28.76 13.20 -2.03
CA ILE A 228 28.45 11.98 -2.79
C ILE A 228 27.69 12.39 -4.04
N VAL A 229 28.39 12.44 -5.17
CA VAL A 229 27.85 12.74 -6.49
C VAL A 229 28.24 11.64 -7.47
N ASP A 230 27.37 11.35 -8.43
CA ASP A 230 27.59 10.41 -9.52
C ASP A 230 26.81 10.87 -10.75
N ASP A 231 27.30 10.57 -11.94
CA ASP A 231 26.63 10.92 -13.20
C ASP A 231 25.34 10.14 -13.42
N ASP A 232 25.22 8.95 -12.80
CA ASP A 232 23.99 8.18 -12.75
C ASP A 232 23.21 8.51 -11.46
N PRO A 233 22.05 9.19 -11.55
CA PRO A 233 21.24 9.54 -10.39
C PRO A 233 20.82 8.33 -9.53
N ALA A 234 20.67 7.15 -10.13
CA ALA A 234 20.30 5.94 -9.39
C ALA A 234 21.48 5.41 -8.56
N VAL A 235 22.70 5.48 -9.09
CA VAL A 235 23.93 5.16 -8.37
C VAL A 235 24.14 6.16 -7.24
N GLN A 236 24.04 7.46 -7.52
CA GLN A 236 24.13 8.52 -6.50
C GLN A 236 23.16 8.28 -5.35
N ALA A 237 21.90 8.03 -5.66
CA ALA A 237 20.87 7.80 -4.65
C ALA A 237 21.15 6.55 -3.81
N THR A 238 21.71 5.49 -4.42
CA THR A 238 22.12 4.27 -3.70
C THR A 238 23.29 4.53 -2.75
N LEU A 239 24.29 5.29 -3.19
CA LEU A 239 25.45 5.66 -2.36
C LEU A 239 25.04 6.55 -1.19
N ARG A 240 24.21 7.57 -1.44
CA ARG A 240 23.61 8.43 -0.42
C ARG A 240 22.73 7.63 0.54
N GLY A 241 21.96 6.67 0.03
CA GLY A 241 21.15 5.76 0.85
C GLY A 241 21.99 4.89 1.77
N LEU A 242 23.14 4.39 1.32
CA LEU A 242 24.09 3.69 2.16
C LEU A 242 24.65 4.60 3.26
N PHE A 243 25.02 5.84 2.91
CA PHE A 243 25.51 6.83 3.88
C PHE A 243 24.44 7.11 4.95
N VAL A 244 23.20 7.37 4.55
CA VAL A 244 22.07 7.61 5.47
C VAL A 244 21.92 6.47 6.46
N ARG A 245 21.89 5.23 5.97
CA ARG A 245 21.71 4.06 6.81
C ARG A 245 22.87 3.89 7.80
N LEU A 246 24.11 4.09 7.35
CA LEU A 246 25.29 3.95 8.22
C LEU A 246 25.33 5.07 9.26
N TYR A 247 25.03 6.31 8.87
CA TYR A 247 24.94 7.42 9.81
C TYR A 247 23.91 7.13 10.90
N ASP A 248 22.71 6.79 10.49
CA ASP A 248 21.61 6.54 11.41
C ASP A 248 21.92 5.41 12.39
N GLN A 249 22.40 4.28 11.90
CA GLN A 249 22.70 3.12 12.75
C GLN A 249 23.94 3.29 13.62
N THR A 250 24.76 4.31 13.34
CA THR A 250 25.94 4.64 14.15
C THR A 250 25.62 5.63 15.26
N TYR A 251 24.82 6.66 14.97
CA TYR A 251 24.70 7.83 15.85
C TYR A 251 23.31 8.02 16.43
N ASN A 252 22.28 7.45 15.85
CA ASN A 252 20.91 7.63 16.31
C ASN A 252 20.44 6.45 17.17
N LYS A 253 19.48 6.75 18.07
CA LYS A 253 18.72 5.71 18.76
C LYS A 253 17.83 4.97 17.77
N SER A 254 17.68 3.68 17.97
CA SER A 254 16.86 2.85 17.09
C SER A 254 15.36 2.87 17.39
N ASP A 255 14.97 3.35 18.56
CA ASP A 255 13.55 3.47 18.95
C ASP A 255 12.79 4.47 18.08
N TYR A 256 11.49 4.28 17.96
CA TYR A 256 10.60 5.15 17.20
C TYR A 256 9.28 5.37 17.94
N ARG A 257 8.56 6.41 17.53
CA ARG A 257 7.32 6.82 18.18
C ARG A 257 6.10 6.30 17.42
N ILE A 258 5.04 6.07 18.18
CA ILE A 258 3.70 5.88 17.63
C ILE A 258 3.26 7.19 16.96
N VAL A 259 2.55 7.08 15.86
CA VAL A 259 1.99 8.20 15.12
C VAL A 259 0.47 8.04 15.10
N GLY A 260 -0.22 9.06 15.58
CA GLY A 260 -1.67 9.08 15.60
C GLY A 260 -2.28 9.35 14.21
N PRO A 261 -3.60 9.11 14.06
CA PRO A 261 -4.28 9.30 12.78
C PRO A 261 -4.39 10.77 12.33
N GLU A 262 -4.12 11.72 13.22
CA GLU A 262 -4.05 13.14 12.90
C GLU A 262 -2.61 13.62 12.59
N GLY A 263 -1.64 12.71 12.58
CA GLY A 263 -0.24 13.01 12.29
C GLY A 263 0.58 13.45 13.51
N ASP A 264 0.03 13.32 14.69
CA ASP A 264 0.69 13.64 15.96
C ASP A 264 1.63 12.50 16.40
N PHE A 265 2.75 12.88 17.02
CA PHE A 265 3.72 11.93 17.55
C PHE A 265 3.42 11.64 19.03
N LEU A 266 3.07 10.39 19.30
CA LEU A 266 2.73 9.90 20.62
C LEU A 266 3.95 9.31 21.35
N ASP A 267 3.74 8.38 22.28
CA ASP A 267 4.79 7.72 23.04
C ASP A 267 5.69 6.82 22.17
N VAL A 268 6.79 6.36 22.74
CA VAL A 268 7.68 5.40 22.10
C VAL A 268 6.94 4.09 21.88
N ALA A 269 7.01 3.54 20.68
CA ALA A 269 6.45 2.23 20.36
C ALA A 269 7.16 1.14 21.18
N THR A 270 6.39 0.23 21.76
CA THR A 270 6.92 -0.85 22.60
C THR A 270 6.53 -2.23 22.07
N ASN A 271 7.38 -3.20 22.35
CA ASN A 271 7.09 -4.61 22.14
C ASN A 271 6.21 -5.16 23.27
N ALA A 272 5.72 -6.38 23.11
CA ALA A 272 4.87 -7.03 24.13
C ALA A 272 5.53 -7.20 25.52
N ASP A 273 6.86 -7.17 25.59
CA ASP A 273 7.65 -7.24 26.83
C ASP A 273 7.90 -5.85 27.46
N GLY A 274 7.36 -4.78 26.86
CA GLY A 274 7.55 -3.41 27.31
C GLY A 274 8.85 -2.75 26.84
N SER A 275 9.73 -3.47 26.16
CA SER A 275 10.94 -2.89 25.57
C SER A 275 10.61 -1.98 24.38
N ALA A 276 11.41 -0.93 24.16
CA ALA A 276 11.24 -0.05 22.99
C ALA A 276 11.40 -0.82 21.69
N SER A 277 10.45 -0.65 20.78
CA SER A 277 10.52 -1.19 19.44
C SER A 277 11.63 -0.50 18.65
N LYS A 278 12.32 -1.27 17.80
CA LYS A 278 13.49 -0.78 17.05
C LYS A 278 13.17 -0.66 15.57
N ALA A 279 13.49 0.49 14.98
CA ALA A 279 13.38 0.69 13.55
C ALA A 279 14.37 -0.23 12.81
N ALA A 280 13.87 -0.92 11.81
CA ALA A 280 14.67 -1.80 10.96
C ALA A 280 14.67 -1.27 9.52
N TRP A 281 15.86 -0.94 9.02
CA TRP A 281 16.02 -0.50 7.64
C TRP A 281 15.64 -1.59 6.64
N GLY A 282 15.02 -1.19 5.53
CA GLY A 282 14.76 -2.05 4.39
C GLY A 282 15.98 -2.23 3.47
N SER A 283 15.74 -2.53 2.21
CA SER A 283 16.79 -2.66 1.20
C SER A 283 17.42 -1.31 0.85
N LEU A 284 18.67 -1.33 0.37
CA LEU A 284 19.30 -0.11 -0.16
C LEU A 284 18.55 0.48 -1.34
N ASN A 285 17.81 -0.33 -2.10
CA ASN A 285 16.97 0.16 -3.20
C ASN A 285 15.80 1.01 -2.68
N GLU A 286 15.16 0.62 -1.58
CA GLU A 286 14.09 1.41 -0.96
C GLU A 286 14.64 2.73 -0.39
N ILE A 287 15.76 2.66 0.30
CA ILE A 287 16.43 3.86 0.85
C ILE A 287 16.89 4.78 -0.28
N GLY A 288 17.50 4.22 -1.34
CA GLY A 288 17.91 4.97 -2.52
C GLY A 288 16.73 5.68 -3.21
N LYS A 289 15.57 5.02 -3.32
CA LYS A 289 14.36 5.66 -3.86
C LYS A 289 13.84 6.79 -2.98
N ALA A 290 13.91 6.66 -1.67
CA ALA A 290 13.55 7.74 -0.75
C ALA A 290 14.49 8.93 -0.92
N VAL A 291 15.80 8.70 -0.98
CA VAL A 291 16.80 9.74 -1.28
C VAL A 291 16.54 10.38 -2.63
N ALA A 292 16.35 9.59 -3.69
CA ALA A 292 16.06 10.10 -5.03
C ALA A 292 14.77 10.95 -5.07
N SER A 293 13.75 10.61 -4.26
CA SER A 293 12.53 11.41 -4.15
C SER A 293 12.82 12.78 -3.52
N ILE A 294 13.73 12.85 -2.55
CA ILE A 294 14.16 14.12 -1.95
C ILE A 294 15.01 14.93 -2.95
N ASP A 295 15.96 14.27 -3.61
CA ASP A 295 16.83 14.88 -4.62
C ASP A 295 16.06 15.40 -5.84
N ALA A 296 14.89 14.81 -6.15
CA ALA A 296 14.00 15.25 -7.21
C ALA A 296 13.41 16.65 -6.96
N ASN A 297 13.51 17.16 -5.73
CA ASN A 297 13.11 18.50 -5.34
C ASN A 297 11.74 18.96 -5.90
N GLY A 298 10.74 18.08 -5.77
CA GLY A 298 9.37 18.35 -6.17
C GLY A 298 9.05 18.04 -7.64
N ASP A 299 10.01 17.54 -8.42
CA ASP A 299 9.70 17.11 -9.79
C ASP A 299 8.82 15.84 -9.78
N VAL A 300 7.53 16.11 -9.98
CA VAL A 300 6.45 15.10 -9.96
C VAL A 300 6.72 13.99 -10.98
N THR A 301 7.27 14.30 -12.14
CA THR A 301 7.56 13.30 -13.19
C THR A 301 8.62 12.32 -12.72
N THR A 302 9.70 12.82 -12.13
CA THR A 302 10.76 11.98 -11.58
C THR A 302 10.25 11.14 -10.40
N ILE A 303 9.53 11.75 -9.45
CA ILE A 303 8.95 11.04 -8.31
C ILE A 303 7.99 9.95 -8.78
N SER A 304 7.12 10.25 -9.75
CA SER A 304 6.21 9.30 -10.35
C SER A 304 6.93 8.07 -10.93
N LYS A 305 8.03 8.29 -11.64
CA LYS A 305 8.88 7.21 -12.17
C LYS A 305 9.50 6.39 -11.04
N LEU A 306 9.97 7.04 -9.96
CA LEU A 306 10.56 6.37 -8.80
C LEU A 306 9.54 5.47 -8.07
N MET A 307 8.29 5.91 -7.95
CA MET A 307 7.21 5.09 -7.39
C MET A 307 6.93 3.86 -8.27
N GLY A 308 7.28 3.93 -9.53
CA GLY A 308 7.13 2.86 -10.51
C GLY A 308 5.66 2.50 -10.71
N GLU A 309 5.45 1.33 -11.24
CA GLU A 309 4.13 0.79 -11.53
C GLU A 309 3.63 -0.18 -10.45
N ARG A 310 4.32 -0.27 -9.33
CA ARG A 310 3.93 -1.13 -8.22
C ARG A 310 2.70 -0.54 -7.53
N HIS A 311 1.63 -1.28 -7.56
CA HIS A 311 0.33 -0.86 -7.05
C HIS A 311 0.39 -0.29 -5.63
N LYS A 312 0.97 -1.01 -4.66
CA LYS A 312 0.99 -0.59 -3.26
C LYS A 312 1.71 0.76 -3.08
N VAL A 313 2.95 0.85 -3.55
CA VAL A 313 3.80 2.04 -3.34
C VAL A 313 3.20 3.25 -4.05
N ARG A 314 2.72 3.06 -5.29
CA ARG A 314 2.08 4.10 -6.08
C ARG A 314 0.80 4.61 -5.43
N ASN A 315 -0.12 3.71 -5.08
CA ASN A 315 -1.38 4.11 -4.44
C ASN A 315 -1.14 4.74 -3.06
N PHE A 316 -0.14 4.25 -2.32
CA PHE A 316 0.24 4.84 -1.03
C PHE A 316 0.76 6.26 -1.19
N TYR A 317 1.63 6.50 -2.16
CA TYR A 317 2.08 7.85 -2.51
C TYR A 317 0.90 8.77 -2.84
N ASN A 318 0.00 8.34 -3.72
CA ASN A 318 -1.17 9.12 -4.13
C ASN A 318 -2.07 9.44 -2.93
N ASN A 319 -2.32 8.48 -2.06
CA ASN A 319 -3.15 8.65 -0.88
C ASN A 319 -2.53 9.58 0.17
N ILE A 320 -1.20 9.57 0.33
CA ILE A 320 -0.50 10.53 1.20
C ILE A 320 -0.53 11.93 0.60
N TYR A 321 -0.18 12.05 -0.69
CA TYR A 321 -0.04 13.33 -1.33
C TYR A 321 -1.38 14.03 -1.52
N SER A 322 -2.40 13.32 -1.93
CA SER A 322 -3.75 13.84 -2.15
C SER A 322 -4.82 13.02 -1.45
N PRO A 323 -4.92 13.11 -0.11
CA PRO A 323 -5.85 12.29 0.65
C PRO A 323 -7.33 12.57 0.31
N ASN A 324 -7.65 13.70 -0.30
CA ASN A 324 -9.01 14.07 -0.70
C ASN A 324 -9.29 13.87 -2.19
N ALA A 325 -8.37 13.27 -2.94
CA ALA A 325 -8.57 12.96 -4.34
C ALA A 325 -9.72 11.97 -4.56
N LEU A 326 -10.48 12.19 -5.63
CA LEU A 326 -11.69 11.42 -5.96
C LEU A 326 -11.41 10.28 -6.95
N PHE A 327 -10.14 10.01 -7.27
CA PHE A 327 -9.75 9.00 -8.25
C PHE A 327 -9.90 7.55 -7.78
N GLY A 328 -10.14 7.35 -6.50
CA GLY A 328 -10.37 6.01 -5.96
C GLY A 328 -9.11 5.18 -5.77
N ASP A 329 -7.96 5.83 -5.60
CA ASP A 329 -6.72 5.15 -5.18
C ASP A 329 -6.94 4.50 -3.82
N VAL A 330 -6.47 3.26 -3.71
CA VAL A 330 -6.52 2.52 -2.45
C VAL A 330 -5.28 1.67 -2.28
N THR A 331 -4.67 1.76 -1.11
CA THR A 331 -3.45 1.03 -0.77
C THR A 331 -3.82 -0.38 -0.28
N ILE A 332 -3.65 -1.38 -1.13
CA ILE A 332 -3.90 -2.78 -0.76
C ILE A 332 -2.59 -3.39 -0.28
N ASP A 333 -2.49 -3.58 1.02
CA ASP A 333 -1.39 -4.27 1.69
C ASP A 333 -1.84 -5.62 2.25
N THR A 334 -0.99 -6.27 3.04
CA THR A 334 -1.33 -7.55 3.70
C THR A 334 -2.57 -7.45 4.59
N HIS A 335 -2.74 -6.35 5.32
CA HIS A 335 -3.90 -6.16 6.18
C HIS A 335 -5.17 -5.89 5.37
N ALA A 336 -5.04 -5.16 4.26
CA ALA A 336 -6.17 -4.94 3.36
C ALA A 336 -6.67 -6.25 2.74
N VAL A 337 -5.76 -7.14 2.34
CA VAL A 337 -6.12 -8.49 1.87
C VAL A 337 -6.76 -9.31 2.99
N ALA A 338 -6.16 -9.27 4.19
CA ALA A 338 -6.69 -9.99 5.36
C ALA A 338 -8.09 -9.51 5.76
N GLY A 339 -8.33 -8.19 5.73
CA GLY A 339 -9.64 -7.60 6.02
C GLY A 339 -10.69 -7.99 4.99
N ALA A 340 -10.37 -7.87 3.71
CA ALA A 340 -11.28 -8.22 2.63
C ALA A 340 -11.65 -9.72 2.61
N LEU A 341 -10.71 -10.61 3.01
CA LEU A 341 -10.98 -12.04 3.15
C LEU A 341 -11.50 -12.42 4.54
N LEU A 342 -11.47 -11.51 5.50
CA LEU A 342 -11.81 -11.76 6.90
C LEU A 342 -11.03 -12.98 7.46
N ARG A 343 -9.71 -12.99 7.23
CA ARG A 343 -8.81 -14.09 7.63
C ARG A 343 -7.49 -13.56 8.21
N PRO A 344 -6.89 -14.27 9.19
CA PRO A 344 -5.64 -13.87 9.86
C PRO A 344 -4.42 -14.14 8.97
N LEU A 345 -4.27 -13.38 7.88
CA LEU A 345 -3.20 -13.56 6.91
C LEU A 345 -1.91 -12.85 7.32
N SER A 346 -0.80 -13.38 6.84
CA SER A 346 0.55 -12.82 6.97
C SER A 346 1.15 -12.51 5.60
N GLY A 347 2.29 -11.82 5.57
CA GLY A 347 2.99 -11.51 4.32
C GLY A 347 3.43 -12.73 3.50
N ASN A 348 3.39 -13.93 4.09
CA ASN A 348 3.73 -15.19 3.41
C ASN A 348 2.50 -16.01 3.00
N SER A 349 1.30 -15.51 3.24
CA SER A 349 0.07 -16.19 2.85
C SER A 349 -0.09 -16.21 1.34
N LEU A 350 -0.70 -17.27 0.82
CA LEU A 350 -0.93 -17.49 -0.61
C LEU A 350 -1.73 -16.34 -1.23
N GLU A 351 -2.77 -15.89 -0.54
CA GLU A 351 -3.66 -14.83 -0.98
C GLU A 351 -2.94 -13.48 -1.09
N VAL A 352 -1.99 -13.22 -0.18
CA VAL A 352 -1.14 -12.02 -0.24
C VAL A 352 -0.15 -12.12 -1.39
N ASP A 353 0.44 -13.30 -1.63
CA ASP A 353 1.26 -13.54 -2.82
C ASP A 353 0.47 -13.29 -4.11
N HIS A 354 -0.76 -13.80 -4.20
CA HIS A 354 -1.64 -13.61 -5.35
C HIS A 354 -2.06 -12.14 -5.56
N ASN A 355 -2.10 -11.36 -4.49
CA ASN A 355 -2.39 -9.92 -4.62
C ASN A 355 -1.27 -9.15 -5.32
N PHE A 356 -0.01 -9.52 -5.08
CA PHE A 356 1.15 -8.77 -5.56
C PHE A 356 1.88 -9.39 -6.73
N LYS A 357 1.60 -10.65 -7.07
CA LYS A 357 2.32 -11.43 -8.07
C LYS A 357 1.36 -12.03 -9.07
N ASN A 358 1.87 -12.40 -10.24
CA ASN A 358 1.10 -13.20 -11.18
C ASN A 358 0.69 -14.51 -10.51
N MET A 359 -0.58 -14.83 -10.60
CA MET A 359 -1.10 -16.09 -10.11
C MET A 359 -0.58 -17.27 -10.97
N SER A 360 -0.48 -18.43 -10.36
CA SER A 360 -0.07 -19.66 -11.03
C SER A 360 -0.95 -20.80 -10.62
N VAL A 361 -1.34 -21.61 -11.58
CA VAL A 361 -2.08 -22.88 -11.35
C VAL A 361 -1.31 -23.88 -10.47
N LYS A 362 -0.01 -23.68 -10.29
CA LYS A 362 0.84 -24.48 -9.40
C LYS A 362 0.91 -23.96 -7.96
N GLY A 363 0.08 -22.99 -7.59
CA GLY A 363 0.03 -22.43 -6.25
C GLY A 363 0.63 -21.01 -6.18
N ARG A 364 1.71 -20.81 -5.43
CA ARG A 364 2.28 -19.47 -5.22
C ARG A 364 2.62 -18.77 -6.52
N GLY A 365 2.24 -17.51 -6.60
CA GLY A 365 2.60 -16.63 -7.70
C GLY A 365 4.13 -16.49 -7.83
N THR A 366 4.59 -16.23 -9.04
CA THR A 366 6.01 -16.02 -9.31
C THR A 366 6.39 -14.55 -9.07
N THR A 367 7.59 -14.32 -8.58
CA THR A 367 8.12 -12.95 -8.42
C THR A 367 8.57 -12.33 -9.74
N LYS A 368 8.80 -13.15 -10.77
CA LYS A 368 9.20 -12.67 -12.09
C LYS A 368 8.03 -12.00 -12.80
N GLY A 369 8.17 -10.73 -13.09
CA GLY A 369 7.18 -9.94 -13.82
C GLY A 369 6.09 -9.32 -12.96
N SER A 370 6.01 -9.64 -11.66
CA SER A 370 4.95 -9.12 -10.78
C SER A 370 4.98 -7.61 -10.56
N SER A 371 6.04 -6.95 -10.97
CA SER A 371 6.22 -5.54 -10.68
C SER A 371 6.65 -4.70 -11.88
N VAL A 372 6.85 -5.30 -13.03
CA VAL A 372 7.37 -4.56 -14.20
C VAL A 372 6.30 -3.65 -14.78
N SER A 373 5.07 -4.15 -14.94
CA SER A 373 3.93 -3.35 -15.40
C SER A 373 3.05 -2.81 -14.26
N GLY A 374 3.28 -3.26 -13.04
CA GLY A 374 2.47 -2.87 -11.88
C GLY A 374 1.04 -3.39 -11.86
N ILE A 375 0.64 -4.16 -12.86
CA ILE A 375 -0.70 -4.69 -13.03
C ILE A 375 -0.63 -6.21 -13.07
N SER A 376 -0.33 -6.81 -11.96
CA SER A 376 -0.28 -8.26 -11.83
C SER A 376 -0.99 -8.71 -10.56
N GLY A 377 -1.45 -9.95 -10.54
CA GLY A 377 -2.17 -10.52 -9.43
C GLY A 377 -3.59 -9.96 -9.28
N ASN A 378 -4.12 -10.14 -8.08
CA ASN A 378 -5.51 -9.81 -7.75
C ASN A 378 -5.70 -8.38 -7.23
N TYR A 379 -4.68 -7.55 -7.23
CA TYR A 379 -4.74 -6.20 -6.64
C TYR A 379 -5.96 -5.42 -7.12
N GLY A 380 -6.24 -5.44 -8.41
CA GLY A 380 -7.38 -4.75 -9.00
C GLY A 380 -8.72 -5.21 -8.46
N LEU A 381 -8.88 -6.48 -8.15
CA LEU A 381 -10.12 -7.05 -7.61
C LEU A 381 -10.35 -6.58 -6.17
N TYR A 382 -9.31 -6.59 -5.35
CA TYR A 382 -9.38 -6.02 -3.99
C TYR A 382 -9.68 -4.52 -4.04
N ALA A 383 -8.96 -3.77 -4.86
CA ALA A 383 -9.17 -2.34 -5.00
C ALA A 383 -10.63 -2.02 -5.40
N GLU A 384 -11.21 -2.81 -6.31
CA GLU A 384 -12.60 -2.68 -6.71
C GLU A 384 -13.57 -2.95 -5.57
N ALA A 385 -13.33 -4.01 -4.79
CA ALA A 385 -14.14 -4.31 -3.61
C ALA A 385 -14.13 -3.16 -2.60
N TYR A 386 -12.97 -2.56 -2.33
CA TYR A 386 -12.84 -1.39 -1.47
C TYR A 386 -13.62 -0.17 -2.00
N ARG A 387 -13.59 0.06 -3.30
CA ARG A 387 -14.33 1.16 -3.94
C ARG A 387 -15.82 0.97 -3.82
N ARG A 388 -16.31 -0.25 -4.08
CA ARG A 388 -17.74 -0.58 -3.93
C ARG A 388 -18.22 -0.46 -2.48
N ALA A 389 -17.44 -1.00 -1.53
CA ALA A 389 -17.76 -0.89 -0.11
C ALA A 389 -17.79 0.56 0.36
N ALA A 390 -16.83 1.36 -0.07
CA ALA A 390 -16.77 2.79 0.23
C ALA A 390 -17.97 3.55 -0.36
N ALA A 391 -18.36 3.22 -1.60
CA ALA A 391 -19.51 3.81 -2.25
C ALA A 391 -20.81 3.58 -1.46
N GLU A 392 -21.00 2.36 -0.95
CA GLU A 392 -22.18 2.02 -0.14
C GLU A 392 -22.25 2.78 1.20
N ARG A 393 -21.11 3.24 1.71
CA ARG A 393 -21.02 4.01 2.95
C ARG A 393 -20.83 5.52 2.74
N GLY A 394 -20.75 5.97 1.48
CA GLY A 394 -20.58 7.39 1.14
C GLY A 394 -19.23 7.97 1.56
N ILE A 395 -18.18 7.14 1.63
CA ILE A 395 -16.82 7.52 2.01
C ILE A 395 -15.83 7.24 0.87
N LEU A 396 -14.61 7.74 1.00
CA LEU A 396 -13.56 7.48 0.02
C LEU A 396 -12.97 6.07 0.18
N PRO A 397 -12.51 5.42 -0.91
CA PRO A 397 -11.94 4.07 -0.85
C PRO A 397 -10.75 3.94 0.13
N ARG A 398 -9.89 4.96 0.22
CA ARG A 398 -8.80 5.00 1.20
C ARG A 398 -9.30 5.10 2.64
N GLN A 399 -10.46 5.76 2.87
CA GLN A 399 -11.07 5.81 4.20
C GLN A 399 -11.65 4.44 4.58
N MET A 400 -12.29 3.76 3.66
CA MET A 400 -12.72 2.37 3.86
C MET A 400 -11.51 1.48 4.20
N GLN A 401 -10.39 1.66 3.50
CA GLN A 401 -9.17 0.91 3.74
C GLN A 401 -8.58 1.21 5.13
N SER A 402 -8.50 2.47 5.55
CA SER A 402 -7.94 2.82 6.86
C SER A 402 -8.83 2.38 8.04
N ILE A 403 -10.16 2.43 7.89
CA ILE A 403 -11.10 1.91 8.90
C ILE A 403 -10.94 0.40 9.06
N THR A 404 -10.99 -0.34 7.96
CA THR A 404 -10.90 -1.79 7.98
C THR A 404 -9.48 -2.28 8.32
N TRP A 405 -8.45 -1.48 8.07
CA TRP A 405 -7.07 -1.75 8.50
C TRP A 405 -6.95 -1.76 10.02
N GLU A 406 -7.56 -0.79 10.72
CA GLU A 406 -7.62 -0.81 12.19
C GLU A 406 -8.45 -1.99 12.69
N ALA A 407 -9.63 -2.20 12.12
CA ALA A 407 -10.51 -3.29 12.48
C ALA A 407 -9.81 -4.66 12.41
N VAL A 408 -9.14 -4.93 11.32
CA VAL A 408 -8.47 -6.23 11.12
C VAL A 408 -7.25 -6.40 12.02
N ARG A 409 -6.55 -5.31 12.35
CA ARG A 409 -5.44 -5.35 13.31
C ARG A 409 -5.93 -5.64 14.73
N GLY A 410 -7.06 -5.07 15.13
CA GLY A 410 -7.72 -5.39 16.40
C GLY A 410 -8.21 -6.83 16.43
N LEU A 411 -8.86 -7.28 15.36
CA LEU A 411 -9.43 -8.61 15.27
C LEU A 411 -8.34 -9.71 15.20
N PHE A 412 -7.34 -9.54 14.34
CA PHE A 412 -6.26 -10.49 14.13
C PHE A 412 -4.93 -9.91 14.59
N THR A 413 -4.73 -9.81 15.87
CA THR A 413 -3.47 -9.33 16.47
C THR A 413 -2.28 -10.19 16.05
N ASP A 414 -1.07 -9.68 16.19
CA ASP A 414 0.14 -10.47 15.88
C ASP A 414 0.22 -11.75 16.71
N LYS A 415 -0.15 -11.68 17.99
CA LYS A 415 -0.25 -12.85 18.85
C LYS A 415 -1.28 -13.88 18.32
N PHE A 416 -2.42 -13.41 17.82
CA PHE A 416 -3.42 -14.27 17.21
C PHE A 416 -2.88 -14.97 15.96
N LYS A 417 -2.27 -14.21 15.05
CA LYS A 417 -1.69 -14.73 13.78
C LYS A 417 -0.52 -15.68 13.97
N GLN A 418 0.25 -15.55 15.05
CA GLN A 418 1.37 -16.44 15.38
C GLN A 418 0.91 -17.83 15.87
N SER A 419 -0.33 -17.97 16.29
CA SER A 419 -0.90 -19.25 16.70
C SER A 419 -1.43 -20.03 15.50
N ALA A 420 -0.74 -21.10 15.13
CA ALA A 420 -1.20 -22.00 14.05
C ALA A 420 -2.60 -22.55 14.32
N LYS A 421 -2.95 -22.79 15.61
CA LYS A 421 -4.29 -23.24 16.01
C LYS A 421 -5.35 -22.16 15.69
N ASN A 422 -5.09 -20.89 16.02
CA ASN A 422 -6.05 -19.83 15.74
C ASN A 422 -6.31 -19.67 14.24
N VAL A 423 -5.25 -19.72 13.44
CA VAL A 423 -5.36 -19.67 11.96
C VAL A 423 -6.18 -20.83 11.45
N ALA A 424 -5.87 -22.05 11.90
CA ALA A 424 -6.60 -23.26 11.50
C ALA A 424 -8.08 -23.23 11.91
N ASP A 425 -8.40 -22.70 13.08
CA ASP A 425 -9.78 -22.57 13.55
C ASP A 425 -10.59 -21.61 12.64
N ILE A 426 -10.00 -20.48 12.23
CA ILE A 426 -10.65 -19.55 11.29
C ILE A 426 -10.82 -20.21 9.91
N ASP A 427 -9.81 -20.90 9.41
CA ASP A 427 -9.89 -21.64 8.14
C ASP A 427 -10.96 -22.74 8.18
N ALA A 428 -11.11 -23.43 9.31
CA ALA A 428 -12.16 -24.43 9.51
C ALA A 428 -13.57 -23.80 9.46
N ILE A 429 -13.78 -22.61 10.02
CA ILE A 429 -15.05 -21.89 9.93
C ILE A 429 -15.36 -21.59 8.45
N TRP A 430 -14.39 -21.07 7.67
CA TRP A 430 -14.56 -20.83 6.24
C TRP A 430 -14.80 -22.11 5.42
N GLN A 431 -14.20 -23.25 5.82
CA GLN A 431 -14.48 -24.53 5.17
C GLN A 431 -15.93 -24.99 5.40
N ARG A 432 -16.51 -24.74 6.57
CA ARG A 432 -17.94 -25.00 6.83
C ARG A 432 -18.85 -24.17 5.92
N TYR A 433 -18.48 -22.91 5.66
CA TYR A 433 -19.15 -22.09 4.65
C TYR A 433 -18.98 -22.72 3.25
N LYS A 434 -17.75 -23.08 2.89
CA LYS A 434 -17.45 -23.65 1.57
C LYS A 434 -18.19 -24.97 1.31
N SER A 435 -18.44 -25.76 2.36
CA SER A 435 -19.23 -27.00 2.29
C SER A 435 -20.76 -26.76 2.30
N GLY A 436 -21.20 -25.53 2.51
CA GLY A 436 -22.62 -25.18 2.62
C GLY A 436 -23.26 -25.52 3.97
N GLU A 437 -22.46 -25.85 4.99
CA GLU A 437 -22.95 -26.15 6.34
C GLU A 437 -23.49 -24.91 7.06
N ILE A 438 -22.87 -23.76 6.84
CA ILE A 438 -23.26 -22.47 7.40
C ILE A 438 -23.31 -21.41 6.30
N ASP A 439 -24.13 -20.40 6.51
CA ASP A 439 -24.19 -19.25 5.61
C ASP A 439 -23.10 -18.23 5.88
N LEU A 440 -23.04 -17.18 5.07
CA LEU A 440 -22.01 -16.17 5.14
C LEU A 440 -22.13 -15.27 6.39
N ASN A 441 -23.34 -15.01 6.86
CA ASN A 441 -23.57 -14.21 8.07
C ASN A 441 -23.10 -14.95 9.31
N GLU A 442 -23.45 -16.24 9.40
CA GLU A 442 -23.01 -17.11 10.49
C GLU A 442 -21.48 -17.29 10.45
N THR A 443 -20.90 -17.40 9.27
CA THR A 443 -19.43 -17.46 9.09
C THR A 443 -18.76 -16.25 9.68
N ARG A 444 -19.20 -15.04 9.31
CA ARG A 444 -18.65 -13.78 9.84
C ARG A 444 -18.80 -13.67 11.35
N ARG A 445 -19.96 -14.05 11.87
CA ARG A 445 -20.22 -14.06 13.31
C ARG A 445 -19.26 -14.98 14.06
N LEU A 446 -19.07 -16.20 13.56
CA LEU A 446 -18.16 -17.18 14.16
C LEU A 446 -16.70 -16.78 14.06
N VAL A 447 -16.28 -16.12 12.97
CA VAL A 447 -14.92 -15.58 12.83
C VAL A 447 -14.68 -14.48 13.87
N ASP A 448 -15.61 -13.55 14.01
CA ASP A 448 -15.54 -12.45 14.97
C ASP A 448 -15.47 -12.99 16.42
N GLU A 449 -16.37 -13.90 16.76
CA GLU A 449 -16.40 -14.54 18.08
C GLU A 449 -15.10 -15.32 18.37
N ARG A 450 -14.59 -16.09 17.40
CA ARG A 450 -13.36 -16.87 17.56
C ARG A 450 -12.13 -15.99 17.71
N ALA A 451 -12.11 -14.86 17.07
CA ALA A 451 -11.04 -13.87 17.17
C ALA A 451 -11.10 -13.01 18.45
N GLY A 452 -12.26 -12.99 19.11
CA GLY A 452 -12.46 -12.23 20.37
C GLY A 452 -13.04 -10.84 20.19
N GLY A 453 -13.51 -10.51 18.98
CA GLY A 453 -14.05 -9.19 18.62
C GLY A 453 -12.98 -8.17 18.23
N ILE A 454 -13.44 -7.01 17.77
CA ILE A 454 -12.56 -5.91 17.38
C ILE A 454 -12.21 -5.12 18.64
N ASP A 455 -10.95 -5.24 19.07
CA ASP A 455 -10.44 -4.45 20.19
C ASP A 455 -10.08 -3.02 19.76
N PRO A 456 -10.17 -2.03 20.67
CA PRO A 456 -9.63 -0.71 20.44
C PRO A 456 -8.14 -0.77 20.09
N PRO A 457 -7.64 0.16 19.27
CA PRO A 457 -6.22 0.22 18.94
C PRO A 457 -5.35 0.38 20.19
N SER A 458 -4.20 -0.27 20.21
CA SER A 458 -3.27 -0.27 21.36
C SER A 458 -2.69 1.10 21.73
N TRP A 459 -2.99 2.14 20.94
CA TRP A 459 -2.57 3.53 21.19
C TRP A 459 -3.69 4.40 21.80
N GLU A 460 -4.84 3.84 22.10
CA GLU A 460 -5.84 4.43 22.97
C GLU A 460 -5.52 4.16 24.44
#